data_016a41547797adf9122ac33ab1036deb
#
_entry.id   016a41547797adf9122ac33ab1036deb
#
_cell.length_a   1.000
_cell.length_b   1.000
_cell.length_c   1.000
_cell.angle_alpha   90.00
_cell.angle_beta   90.00
_cell.angle_gamma   90.00
#
_symmetry.space_group_name_H-M   'P 1'
#
loop_
_entity.id
_entity.type
_entity.pdbx_description
1 polymer ?
#
loop_
_entity_poly.entity_id
_entity_poly.type
_entity_poly.pdbx_seq_one_letter_code
_entity_poly.pdbx_strand_id
1 'polypeptide(L)'
;MNNIVYPAKLDTLYRAIDHRQSQHDLPLIGISANFENGNSCIEHSYVISILQAGAIPVLLPVHNDIETLRKTIETLDGLMLTGGGDINPLYGNEEPLPPLGSIDAARDQFDFTLVKLAADRQIPIFGICRGHQIINMAFGGTNYQDIYSQHEQQLLKHSQSISREFGSHTVNIVNNTVLHSVLGTDSLIVNSYHHQAVKDVAPGFRVSATSPDGIVEAMEGMPGHRIFSVQWHPEKMAVRPDEQMMKLFHYFVDEATLFKKAKEIHRNSLIVDSHCDTPMKFTEGFNFGERHEDVKVDLPKMQEGREDAVFMVAYLHQDARDDESLQAATQKAVDIFYQISEQVKLNESRVGIAYNVDDLIYLKNAGKKAIFLAIENGYAIGKDLNNLSMFKDMGITYITLCHNGSNDICDSAKGEPEHDGLSPFGREVVKEMNRLGIIIDISHTSAKTVQDVLELSTAPIIASHSSARALCDHPRNLTDDQIL
;
A
#
# COMPACT_ATOMS: atom_id res chain seq x y z
N MET A 1 0.49 20.99 -30.95
CA MET A 1 1.24 22.18 -30.48
C MET A 1 0.35 23.38 -30.64
N ASN A 2 -0.01 24.05 -29.56
CA ASN A 2 -0.65 25.35 -29.68
C ASN A 2 0.38 26.33 -30.24
N ASN A 3 0.14 26.86 -31.43
CA ASN A 3 0.99 27.88 -32.05
C ASN A 3 1.06 29.09 -31.11
N ILE A 4 2.25 29.32 -30.53
CA ILE A 4 2.52 30.56 -29.81
C ILE A 4 2.56 31.67 -30.87
N VAL A 5 1.52 32.49 -30.89
CA VAL A 5 1.43 33.64 -31.83
C VAL A 5 2.17 34.80 -31.19
N TYR A 6 3.23 35.25 -31.82
CA TYR A 6 3.94 36.49 -31.46
C TYR A 6 3.53 37.64 -32.36
N PRO A 7 3.36 38.85 -31.84
CA PRO A 7 3.43 39.21 -30.39
C PRO A 7 2.12 38.86 -29.67
N ALA A 8 2.26 38.10 -28.55
CA ALA A 8 1.14 37.82 -27.68
C ALA A 8 0.80 39.11 -26.90
N LYS A 9 -0.44 39.60 -27.03
CA LYS A 9 -0.93 40.65 -26.14
C LYS A 9 -1.26 39.97 -24.79
N LEU A 10 -0.67 40.41 -23.72
CA LEU A 10 -0.88 39.88 -22.36
C LEU A 10 -2.37 39.85 -21.99
N ASP A 11 -3.14 40.90 -22.35
CA ASP A 11 -4.58 40.93 -22.09
C ASP A 11 -5.34 39.78 -22.77
N THR A 12 -4.90 39.36 -23.98
CA THR A 12 -5.52 38.23 -24.67
C THR A 12 -5.20 36.92 -23.97
N LEU A 13 -3.96 36.76 -23.48
CA LEU A 13 -3.54 35.61 -22.69
C LEU A 13 -4.31 35.55 -21.35
N TYR A 14 -4.40 36.64 -20.62
CA TYR A 14 -5.09 36.71 -19.34
C TYR A 14 -6.59 36.42 -19.47
N ARG A 15 -7.27 36.99 -20.48
CA ARG A 15 -8.68 36.67 -20.77
C ARG A 15 -8.86 35.16 -21.08
N ALA A 16 -7.93 34.55 -21.78
CA ALA A 16 -7.99 33.09 -22.06
C ALA A 16 -7.81 32.26 -20.81
N ILE A 17 -7.03 32.73 -19.82
CA ILE A 17 -6.87 32.09 -18.51
C ILE A 17 -8.15 32.24 -17.68
N ASP A 18 -8.71 33.46 -17.59
CA ASP A 18 -9.90 33.77 -16.81
C ASP A 18 -11.16 33.04 -17.26
N HIS A 19 -11.27 32.72 -18.55
CA HIS A 19 -12.41 31.98 -19.10
C HIS A 19 -12.32 30.46 -19.01
N ARG A 20 -11.17 29.90 -18.63
CA ARG A 20 -10.98 28.47 -18.44
C ARG A 20 -11.22 28.09 -16.99
N GLN A 21 -12.49 27.83 -16.63
CA GLN A 21 -12.77 27.11 -15.41
C GLN A 21 -12.26 25.66 -15.57
N SER A 22 -11.41 25.21 -14.66
CA SER A 22 -11.01 23.81 -14.58
C SER A 22 -12.23 22.96 -14.26
N GLN A 23 -12.75 22.23 -15.25
CA GLN A 23 -13.92 21.35 -15.07
C GLN A 23 -13.52 19.95 -14.58
N HIS A 24 -12.22 19.63 -14.49
CA HIS A 24 -11.74 18.30 -14.15
C HIS A 24 -10.68 18.37 -13.06
N ASP A 25 -10.87 17.54 -12.06
CA ASP A 25 -9.89 17.27 -11.01
C ASP A 25 -8.86 16.24 -11.51
N LEU A 26 -7.90 16.72 -12.32
CA LEU A 26 -6.92 15.88 -13.01
C LEU A 26 -5.91 15.29 -12.02
N PRO A 27 -5.42 14.04 -12.22
CA PRO A 27 -4.39 13.45 -11.38
C PRO A 27 -3.03 14.12 -11.60
N LEU A 28 -2.22 14.18 -10.54
CA LEU A 28 -0.89 14.76 -10.51
C LEU A 28 0.16 13.68 -10.72
N ILE A 29 0.89 13.74 -11.84
CA ILE A 29 1.92 12.76 -12.19
C ILE A 29 3.31 13.35 -11.98
N GLY A 30 4.05 12.78 -11.02
CA GLY A 30 5.48 13.08 -10.87
C GLY A 30 6.30 12.40 -11.95
N ILE A 31 7.20 13.13 -12.59
CA ILE A 31 8.10 12.63 -13.64
C ILE A 31 9.53 12.77 -13.13
N SER A 32 10.27 11.65 -12.99
CA SER A 32 11.66 11.69 -12.55
C SER A 32 12.54 12.38 -13.58
N ALA A 33 13.39 13.32 -13.13
CA ALA A 33 14.29 14.06 -14.01
C ALA A 33 15.59 13.28 -14.32
N ASN A 34 16.18 13.57 -15.47
CA ASN A 34 17.62 13.37 -15.71
C ASN A 34 18.41 14.44 -14.94
N PHE A 35 19.69 14.14 -14.67
CA PHE A 35 20.60 15.10 -14.07
C PHE A 35 21.80 15.29 -15.02
N GLU A 36 21.82 16.42 -15.72
CA GLU A 36 22.81 16.71 -16.76
C GLU A 36 23.42 18.09 -16.54
N ASN A 37 24.74 18.16 -16.48
CA ASN A 37 25.50 19.43 -16.30
C ASN A 37 25.00 20.24 -15.09
N GLY A 38 24.65 19.56 -13.99
CA GLY A 38 24.14 20.22 -12.78
C GLY A 38 22.67 20.66 -12.84
N ASN A 39 21.94 20.28 -13.88
CA ASN A 39 20.54 20.63 -14.07
C ASN A 39 19.62 19.40 -14.08
N SER A 40 18.48 19.53 -13.43
CA SER A 40 17.40 18.56 -13.56
C SER A 40 16.61 18.86 -14.84
N CYS A 41 16.56 17.92 -15.78
CA CYS A 41 15.92 18.07 -17.07
C CYS A 41 15.16 16.82 -17.52
N ILE A 42 14.20 16.96 -18.44
CA ILE A 42 13.51 15.86 -19.11
C ILE A 42 13.29 16.18 -20.58
N GLU A 43 13.15 15.16 -21.40
CA GLU A 43 12.68 15.35 -22.75
C GLU A 43 11.18 15.70 -22.77
N HIS A 44 10.83 16.68 -23.59
CA HIS A 44 9.48 17.23 -23.67
C HIS A 44 8.40 16.20 -24.05
N SER A 45 8.77 15.11 -24.73
CA SER A 45 7.85 14.03 -25.11
C SER A 45 7.16 13.38 -23.91
N TYR A 46 7.83 13.21 -22.75
CA TYR A 46 7.20 12.73 -21.52
C TYR A 46 6.08 13.66 -21.03
N VAL A 47 6.35 14.96 -21.02
CA VAL A 47 5.37 16.00 -20.63
C VAL A 47 4.16 15.97 -21.55
N ILE A 48 4.38 15.94 -22.86
CA ILE A 48 3.29 15.92 -23.86
C ILE A 48 2.44 14.67 -23.73
N SER A 49 3.04 13.50 -23.53
CA SER A 49 2.29 12.24 -23.41
C SER A 49 1.36 12.26 -22.18
N ILE A 50 1.80 12.79 -21.04
CA ILE A 50 0.98 12.93 -19.83
C ILE A 50 -0.14 13.96 -20.03
N LEU A 51 0.15 15.11 -20.65
CA LEU A 51 -0.86 16.12 -20.96
C LEU A 51 -1.94 15.59 -21.91
N GLN A 52 -1.54 14.83 -22.94
CA GLN A 52 -2.47 14.23 -23.91
C GLN A 52 -3.31 13.11 -23.27
N ALA A 53 -2.75 12.40 -22.28
CA ALA A 53 -3.50 11.40 -21.52
C ALA A 53 -4.46 12.02 -20.48
N GLY A 54 -4.44 13.34 -20.27
CA GLY A 54 -5.40 14.03 -19.41
C GLY A 54 -4.96 14.16 -17.96
N ALA A 55 -3.66 14.31 -17.69
CA ALA A 55 -3.11 14.49 -16.35
C ALA A 55 -2.20 15.73 -16.25
N ILE A 56 -1.82 16.11 -15.03
CA ILE A 56 -0.92 17.22 -14.72
C ILE A 56 0.50 16.68 -14.53
N PRO A 57 1.45 16.94 -15.46
CA PRO A 57 2.84 16.54 -15.31
C PRO A 57 3.59 17.49 -14.36
N VAL A 58 4.35 16.93 -13.41
CA VAL A 58 5.23 17.66 -12.51
C VAL A 58 6.63 17.08 -12.59
N LEU A 59 7.59 17.90 -12.98
CA LEU A 59 8.99 17.51 -12.99
C LEU A 59 9.50 17.41 -11.54
N LEU A 60 10.06 16.25 -11.19
CA LEU A 60 10.70 16.02 -9.90
C LEU A 60 12.21 16.28 -10.05
N PRO A 61 12.74 17.34 -9.45
CA PRO A 61 14.17 17.64 -9.53
C PRO A 61 14.99 16.62 -8.73
N VAL A 62 16.16 16.26 -9.26
CA VAL A 62 17.06 15.30 -8.61
C VAL A 62 17.63 15.90 -7.34
N HIS A 63 17.34 15.27 -6.22
CA HIS A 63 17.94 15.51 -4.91
C HIS A 63 17.72 14.28 -4.01
N ASN A 64 18.46 14.20 -2.88
CA ASN A 64 18.45 13.03 -2.00
C ASN A 64 18.01 13.36 -0.56
N ASP A 65 17.30 14.48 -0.38
CA ASP A 65 16.65 14.78 0.90
C ASP A 65 15.38 13.93 1.05
N ILE A 66 15.46 12.90 1.90
CA ILE A 66 14.43 11.87 2.05
C ILE A 66 13.12 12.47 2.58
N GLU A 67 13.18 13.44 3.50
CA GLU A 67 11.98 14.03 4.08
C GLU A 67 11.20 14.85 3.05
N THR A 68 11.90 15.62 2.24
CA THR A 68 11.30 16.37 1.12
C THR A 68 10.71 15.41 0.08
N LEU A 69 11.43 14.32 -0.28
CA LEU A 69 10.92 13.32 -1.22
C LEU A 69 9.66 12.64 -0.69
N ARG A 70 9.62 12.29 0.61
CA ARG A 70 8.44 11.72 1.26
C ARG A 70 7.23 12.64 1.14
N LYS A 71 7.37 13.92 1.47
CA LYS A 71 6.29 14.91 1.36
C LYS A 71 5.86 15.12 -0.10
N THR A 72 6.81 15.14 -1.02
CA THR A 72 6.53 15.28 -2.45
C THR A 72 5.70 14.10 -2.96
N ILE A 73 6.13 12.86 -2.67
CA ILE A 73 5.42 11.63 -3.07
C ILE A 73 3.98 11.61 -2.53
N GLU A 74 3.73 12.08 -1.32
CA GLU A 74 2.37 12.12 -0.74
C GLU A 74 1.39 13.01 -1.54
N THR A 75 1.90 14.00 -2.27
CA THR A 75 1.06 14.86 -3.13
C THR A 75 0.69 14.20 -4.46
N LEU A 76 1.49 13.27 -4.94
CA LEU A 76 1.34 12.66 -6.27
C LEU A 76 0.20 11.63 -6.32
N ASP A 77 -0.35 11.43 -7.51
CA ASP A 77 -1.33 10.42 -7.84
C ASP A 77 -0.74 9.31 -8.72
N GLY A 78 0.39 9.56 -9.36
CA GLY A 78 1.18 8.61 -10.13
C GLY A 78 2.64 9.03 -10.23
N LEU A 79 3.54 8.07 -10.46
CA LEU A 79 4.98 8.28 -10.66
C LEU A 79 5.41 7.70 -11.99
N MET A 80 6.04 8.52 -12.83
CA MET A 80 6.69 8.09 -14.06
C MET A 80 8.21 8.15 -13.91
N LEU A 81 8.89 7.03 -14.13
CA LEU A 81 10.35 6.96 -14.20
C LEU A 81 10.81 7.01 -15.65
N THR A 82 11.66 7.97 -15.95
CA THR A 82 12.11 8.23 -17.32
C THR A 82 13.30 7.38 -17.76
N GLY A 83 13.56 7.33 -19.06
CA GLY A 83 14.79 6.81 -19.63
C GLY A 83 16.01 7.63 -19.24
N GLY A 84 17.22 7.17 -19.59
CA GLY A 84 18.47 7.86 -19.28
C GLY A 84 19.70 7.00 -19.44
N GLY A 85 20.83 7.41 -18.81
CA GLY A 85 22.08 6.67 -18.76
C GLY A 85 22.01 5.38 -17.93
N ASP A 86 23.14 4.71 -17.82
CA ASP A 86 23.25 3.42 -17.15
C ASP A 86 23.06 3.52 -15.64
N ILE A 87 22.71 2.41 -15.04
CA ILE A 87 22.56 2.27 -13.59
C ILE A 87 23.84 1.71 -13.01
N ASN A 88 24.25 2.21 -11.84
CA ASN A 88 25.43 1.70 -11.16
C ASN A 88 25.23 0.23 -10.73
N PRO A 89 26.03 -0.71 -11.28
CA PRO A 89 25.88 -2.14 -11.02
C PRO A 89 26.15 -2.53 -9.55
N LEU A 90 26.81 -1.68 -8.78
CA LEU A 90 27.04 -1.91 -7.34
C LEU A 90 25.73 -2.03 -6.55
N TYR A 91 24.62 -1.46 -7.02
CA TYR A 91 23.29 -1.69 -6.41
C TYR A 91 22.80 -3.13 -6.61
N GLY A 92 23.29 -3.85 -7.62
CA GLY A 92 23.08 -5.28 -7.85
C GLY A 92 24.17 -6.18 -7.29
N ASN A 93 25.11 -5.64 -6.50
CA ASN A 93 26.30 -6.35 -6.01
C ASN A 93 27.21 -6.88 -7.15
N GLU A 94 27.25 -6.20 -8.28
CA GLU A 94 28.10 -6.53 -9.43
C GLU A 94 29.19 -5.47 -9.62
N GLU A 95 30.39 -5.90 -10.04
CA GLU A 95 31.46 -4.98 -10.43
C GLU A 95 31.18 -4.38 -11.81
N PRO A 96 31.59 -3.11 -12.07
CA PRO A 96 31.37 -2.45 -13.36
C PRO A 96 32.19 -3.10 -14.48
N LEU A 97 31.55 -3.41 -15.60
CA LEU A 97 32.16 -3.98 -16.79
C LEU A 97 32.62 -2.88 -17.76
N PRO A 98 33.66 -3.15 -18.62
CA PRO A 98 34.14 -2.15 -19.56
C PRO A 98 33.12 -1.51 -20.51
N PRO A 99 32.07 -2.21 -20.96
CA PRO A 99 31.01 -1.62 -21.82
C PRO A 99 30.04 -0.70 -21.09
N LEU A 100 30.10 -0.62 -19.76
CA LEU A 100 29.21 0.24 -18.97
C LEU A 100 29.34 1.71 -19.44
N GLY A 101 28.22 2.35 -19.68
CA GLY A 101 28.14 3.75 -20.08
C GLY A 101 28.27 4.72 -18.91
N SER A 102 27.71 5.91 -19.08
CA SER A 102 27.74 6.92 -18.01
C SER A 102 26.69 6.60 -16.94
N ILE A 103 27.12 6.62 -15.68
CA ILE A 103 26.26 6.51 -14.50
C ILE A 103 26.18 7.85 -13.76
N ASP A 104 25.04 8.10 -13.11
CA ASP A 104 24.85 9.23 -12.21
C ASP A 104 24.33 8.73 -10.85
N ALA A 105 25.23 8.70 -9.86
CA ALA A 105 24.94 8.16 -8.53
C ALA A 105 23.86 8.95 -7.78
N ALA A 106 23.75 10.27 -8.02
CA ALA A 106 22.72 11.08 -7.39
C ALA A 106 21.33 10.73 -7.94
N ARG A 107 21.22 10.52 -9.25
CA ARG A 107 20.00 10.08 -9.92
C ARG A 107 19.64 8.64 -9.57
N ASP A 108 20.59 7.72 -9.47
CA ASP A 108 20.34 6.35 -9.05
C ASP A 108 19.68 6.33 -7.66
N GLN A 109 20.29 6.99 -6.68
CA GLN A 109 19.75 7.08 -5.33
C GLN A 109 18.37 7.75 -5.31
N PHE A 110 18.18 8.82 -6.09
CA PHE A 110 16.91 9.52 -6.23
C PHE A 110 15.82 8.59 -6.77
N ASP A 111 16.05 7.91 -7.90
CA ASP A 111 15.06 7.05 -8.53
C ASP A 111 14.73 5.83 -7.66
N PHE A 112 15.72 5.18 -7.00
CA PHE A 112 15.48 4.10 -6.04
C PHE A 112 14.63 4.57 -4.85
N THR A 113 14.90 5.76 -4.33
CA THR A 113 14.12 6.35 -3.23
C THR A 113 12.68 6.62 -3.66
N LEU A 114 12.48 7.19 -4.86
CA LEU A 114 11.13 7.43 -5.40
C LEU A 114 10.34 6.14 -5.57
N VAL A 115 10.96 5.10 -6.13
CA VAL A 115 10.30 3.77 -6.29
C VAL A 115 9.86 3.23 -4.95
N LYS A 116 10.76 3.21 -3.96
CA LYS A 116 10.45 2.71 -2.61
C LYS A 116 9.30 3.47 -1.97
N LEU A 117 9.37 4.80 -1.97
CA LEU A 117 8.35 5.65 -1.35
C LEU A 117 6.98 5.54 -2.04
N ALA A 118 6.97 5.44 -3.38
CA ALA A 118 5.73 5.31 -4.15
C ALA A 118 5.11 3.91 -4.00
N ALA A 119 5.92 2.86 -4.05
CA ALA A 119 5.46 1.48 -3.90
C ALA A 119 4.87 1.20 -2.51
N ASP A 120 5.52 1.69 -1.43
CA ASP A 120 5.01 1.58 -0.05
C ASP A 120 3.63 2.23 0.11
N ARG A 121 3.31 3.22 -0.71
CA ARG A 121 2.02 3.95 -0.71
C ARG A 121 1.02 3.46 -1.76
N GLN A 122 1.37 2.41 -2.51
CA GLN A 122 0.55 1.87 -3.60
C GLN A 122 0.24 2.90 -4.71
N ILE A 123 1.11 3.91 -4.87
CA ILE A 123 1.02 4.87 -5.96
C ILE A 123 1.32 4.15 -7.28
N PRO A 124 0.50 4.29 -8.33
CA PRO A 124 0.80 3.71 -9.64
C PRO A 124 2.13 4.19 -10.20
N ILE A 125 2.95 3.24 -10.68
CA ILE A 125 4.28 3.54 -11.24
C ILE A 125 4.36 3.05 -12.68
N PHE A 126 4.80 3.93 -13.59
CA PHE A 126 5.13 3.60 -14.96
C PHE A 126 6.62 3.83 -15.23
N GLY A 127 7.38 2.76 -15.53
CA GLY A 127 8.81 2.83 -15.85
C GLY A 127 9.09 2.72 -17.34
N ILE A 128 9.93 3.60 -17.88
CA ILE A 128 10.31 3.64 -19.30
C ILE A 128 11.84 3.50 -19.42
N CYS A 129 12.30 2.52 -20.19
CA CYS A 129 13.71 2.24 -20.50
C CYS A 129 14.53 2.09 -19.21
N ARG A 130 15.36 3.08 -18.83
CA ARG A 130 16.08 3.07 -17.56
C ARG A 130 15.12 2.91 -16.36
N GLY A 131 13.91 3.52 -16.40
CA GLY A 131 12.90 3.36 -15.36
C GLY A 131 12.40 1.92 -15.22
N HIS A 132 12.31 1.15 -16.30
CA HIS A 132 12.03 -0.29 -16.27
C HIS A 132 13.12 -1.07 -15.51
N GLN A 133 14.37 -0.75 -15.78
CA GLN A 133 15.53 -1.38 -15.16
C GLN A 133 15.69 -1.01 -13.66
N ILE A 134 15.44 0.26 -13.31
CA ILE A 134 15.43 0.75 -11.92
C ILE A 134 14.35 0.00 -11.10
N ILE A 135 13.13 -0.14 -11.64
CA ILE A 135 12.06 -0.90 -10.97
C ILE A 135 12.53 -2.33 -10.69
N ASN A 136 13.08 -3.02 -11.70
CA ASN A 136 13.57 -4.38 -11.52
C ASN A 136 14.58 -4.49 -10.38
N MET A 137 15.62 -3.64 -10.38
CA MET A 137 16.63 -3.67 -9.33
C MET A 137 16.11 -3.26 -7.96
N ALA A 138 15.19 -2.29 -7.89
CA ALA A 138 14.59 -1.85 -6.63
C ALA A 138 13.81 -2.96 -5.90
N PHE A 139 13.32 -3.94 -6.63
CA PHE A 139 12.62 -5.11 -6.09
C PHE A 139 13.46 -6.39 -6.05
N GLY A 140 14.78 -6.28 -6.26
CA GLY A 140 15.73 -7.38 -6.08
C GLY A 140 15.99 -8.22 -7.33
N GLY A 141 15.62 -7.75 -8.52
CA GLY A 141 16.04 -8.32 -9.79
C GLY A 141 17.43 -7.85 -10.20
N THR A 142 17.97 -8.40 -11.29
CA THR A 142 19.27 -8.04 -11.86
C THR A 142 19.14 -7.55 -13.30
N ASN A 143 20.13 -6.78 -13.78
CA ASN A 143 20.15 -6.27 -15.14
C ASN A 143 21.47 -6.69 -15.84
N TYR A 144 21.42 -6.88 -17.16
CA TYR A 144 22.62 -6.88 -17.99
C TYR A 144 23.20 -5.48 -18.02
N GLN A 145 24.50 -5.34 -17.74
CA GLN A 145 25.22 -4.07 -17.88
C GLN A 145 25.44 -3.75 -19.36
N ASP A 146 25.57 -4.79 -20.20
CA ASP A 146 25.63 -4.69 -21.66
C ASP A 146 25.16 -6.03 -22.26
N ILE A 147 24.02 -6.03 -22.94
CA ILE A 147 23.44 -7.25 -23.52
C ILE A 147 24.36 -7.88 -24.58
N TYR A 148 25.11 -7.08 -25.34
CA TYR A 148 25.94 -7.58 -26.42
C TYR A 148 27.19 -8.35 -25.95
N SER A 149 27.69 -8.04 -24.74
CA SER A 149 28.86 -8.71 -24.16
C SER A 149 28.49 -9.80 -23.15
N GLN A 150 27.31 -9.76 -22.56
CA GLN A 150 26.91 -10.67 -21.49
C GLN A 150 25.89 -11.74 -21.90
N HIS A 151 25.16 -11.53 -23.01
CA HIS A 151 24.16 -12.50 -23.49
C HIS A 151 24.80 -13.53 -24.42
N GLU A 152 24.45 -14.82 -24.22
CA GLU A 152 25.10 -15.93 -24.96
C GLU A 152 24.57 -16.12 -26.38
N GLN A 153 23.38 -15.60 -26.69
CA GLN A 153 22.75 -15.77 -28.00
C GLN A 153 23.01 -14.57 -28.90
N GLN A 154 22.81 -14.76 -30.20
CA GLN A 154 22.85 -13.66 -31.15
C GLN A 154 21.67 -12.73 -30.95
N LEU A 155 21.95 -11.46 -30.68
CA LEU A 155 20.95 -10.45 -30.37
C LEU A 155 20.53 -9.64 -31.62
N LEU A 156 19.31 -9.12 -31.56
CA LEU A 156 18.84 -8.05 -32.43
C LEU A 156 19.60 -6.76 -32.15
N LYS A 157 19.41 -5.78 -33.01
CA LYS A 157 19.98 -4.45 -32.77
C LYS A 157 19.05 -3.64 -31.87
N HIS A 158 19.31 -3.62 -30.57
CA HIS A 158 18.56 -2.88 -29.55
C HIS A 158 18.95 -1.39 -29.45
N SER A 159 19.90 -0.93 -30.26
CA SER A 159 20.24 0.48 -30.42
C SER A 159 20.08 0.88 -31.88
N GLN A 160 18.86 1.31 -32.24
CA GLN A 160 18.51 1.60 -33.64
C GLN A 160 19.23 2.85 -34.20
N SER A 161 19.35 2.89 -35.52
CA SER A 161 20.02 3.99 -36.23
C SER A 161 19.04 4.99 -36.85
N ILE A 162 17.73 4.71 -36.80
CA ILE A 162 16.67 5.58 -37.33
C ILE A 162 16.07 6.46 -36.24
N SER A 163 15.27 7.46 -36.61
CA SER A 163 14.61 8.37 -35.68
C SER A 163 13.78 7.60 -34.63
N ARG A 164 13.81 8.06 -33.41
CA ARG A 164 13.12 7.48 -32.23
C ARG A 164 11.62 7.36 -32.34
N GLU A 165 11.02 8.03 -33.31
CA GLU A 165 9.59 7.97 -33.60
C GLU A 165 9.18 6.70 -34.37
N PHE A 166 10.13 5.94 -34.90
CA PHE A 166 9.90 4.74 -35.71
C PHE A 166 10.24 3.49 -34.91
N GLY A 167 9.44 2.43 -35.09
CA GLY A 167 9.75 1.11 -34.58
C GLY A 167 10.96 0.46 -35.27
N SER A 168 11.66 -0.39 -34.55
CA SER A 168 12.90 -1.06 -34.96
C SER A 168 12.82 -2.58 -34.98
N HIS A 169 12.14 -3.16 -33.98
CA HIS A 169 11.92 -4.60 -33.88
C HIS A 169 10.54 -4.91 -33.29
N THR A 170 10.14 -6.17 -33.39
CA THR A 170 8.89 -6.65 -32.78
C THR A 170 9.13 -7.08 -31.33
N VAL A 171 8.08 -6.97 -30.52
CA VAL A 171 7.99 -7.61 -29.22
C VAL A 171 6.77 -8.54 -29.20
N ASN A 172 6.91 -9.70 -28.52
CA ASN A 172 5.84 -10.66 -28.28
C ASN A 172 5.22 -10.33 -26.91
N ILE A 173 3.92 -10.10 -26.87
CA ILE A 173 3.18 -9.74 -25.66
C ILE A 173 2.58 -10.98 -25.03
N VAL A 174 2.78 -11.15 -23.73
CA VAL A 174 2.30 -12.33 -22.99
C VAL A 174 0.80 -12.18 -22.71
N ASN A 175 0.03 -13.21 -23.05
CA ASN A 175 -1.41 -13.27 -22.79
C ASN A 175 -1.74 -13.19 -21.28
N ASN A 176 -2.90 -12.66 -20.96
CA ASN A 176 -3.38 -12.46 -19.58
C ASN A 176 -2.52 -11.50 -18.73
N THR A 177 -1.79 -10.60 -19.39
CA THR A 177 -1.08 -9.50 -18.75
C THR A 177 -1.87 -8.19 -18.88
N VAL A 178 -1.54 -7.21 -18.03
CA VAL A 178 -2.06 -5.84 -18.14
C VAL A 178 -1.70 -5.27 -19.50
N LEU A 179 -0.44 -5.43 -19.92
CA LEU A 179 0.04 -4.95 -21.21
C LEU A 179 -0.79 -5.52 -22.37
N HIS A 180 -1.10 -6.82 -22.37
CA HIS A 180 -1.96 -7.45 -23.37
C HIS A 180 -3.38 -6.86 -23.35
N SER A 181 -3.97 -6.67 -22.17
CA SER A 181 -5.33 -6.12 -22.05
C SER A 181 -5.42 -4.67 -22.54
N VAL A 182 -4.38 -3.87 -22.32
CA VAL A 182 -4.30 -2.45 -22.73
C VAL A 182 -4.12 -2.32 -24.24
N LEU A 183 -3.20 -3.09 -24.82
CA LEU A 183 -2.84 -2.99 -26.23
C LEU A 183 -3.78 -3.77 -27.16
N GLY A 184 -4.36 -4.90 -26.68
CA GLY A 184 -5.27 -5.75 -27.44
C GLY A 184 -4.61 -6.47 -28.61
N THR A 185 -3.33 -6.81 -28.51
CA THR A 185 -2.55 -7.51 -29.54
C THR A 185 -1.48 -8.42 -28.93
N ASP A 186 -1.15 -9.50 -29.62
CA ASP A 186 -0.11 -10.47 -29.22
C ASP A 186 1.31 -10.01 -29.62
N SER A 187 1.43 -9.00 -30.46
CA SER A 187 2.74 -8.48 -30.88
C SER A 187 2.65 -7.00 -31.26
N LEU A 188 3.77 -6.31 -31.15
CA LEU A 188 3.88 -4.88 -31.44
C LEU A 188 5.26 -4.56 -32.01
N ILE A 189 5.36 -3.57 -32.88
CA ILE A 189 6.65 -3.02 -33.33
C ILE A 189 7.00 -1.85 -32.43
N VAL A 190 8.18 -1.87 -31.81
CA VAL A 190 8.66 -0.86 -30.86
C VAL A 190 9.99 -0.23 -31.30
N ASN A 191 10.26 0.98 -30.83
CA ASN A 191 11.58 1.58 -30.96
C ASN A 191 12.56 0.98 -29.92
N SER A 192 13.86 1.14 -30.11
CA SER A 192 14.85 0.53 -29.22
C SER A 192 16.14 1.36 -29.16
N TYR A 193 16.53 1.75 -27.94
CA TYR A 193 17.67 2.64 -27.66
C TYR A 193 18.37 2.25 -26.37
N HIS A 194 18.68 0.97 -26.20
CA HIS A 194 19.32 0.47 -24.99
C HIS A 194 20.40 -0.56 -25.32
N HIS A 195 21.35 -0.70 -24.44
CA HIS A 195 22.32 -1.79 -24.40
C HIS A 195 22.29 -2.49 -23.04
N GLN A 196 21.60 -1.92 -22.04
CA GLN A 196 21.25 -2.58 -20.79
C GLN A 196 19.83 -3.16 -20.90
N ALA A 197 19.55 -4.23 -20.17
CA ALA A 197 18.21 -4.82 -20.08
C ALA A 197 18.04 -5.60 -18.77
N VAL A 198 16.78 -5.92 -18.41
CA VAL A 198 16.49 -6.83 -17.32
C VAL A 198 17.04 -8.22 -17.63
N LYS A 199 17.77 -8.81 -16.65
CA LYS A 199 18.35 -10.15 -16.69
C LYS A 199 17.47 -11.13 -15.90
N ASP A 200 17.44 -10.98 -14.59
CA ASP A 200 16.57 -11.74 -13.71
C ASP A 200 15.43 -10.85 -13.23
N VAL A 201 14.21 -11.27 -13.49
CA VAL A 201 13.02 -10.49 -13.10
C VAL A 201 12.84 -10.53 -11.59
N ALA A 202 12.57 -9.39 -11.00
CA ALA A 202 12.40 -9.22 -9.57
C ALA A 202 11.26 -10.08 -8.99
N PRO A 203 11.39 -10.58 -7.75
CA PRO A 203 10.29 -11.22 -7.04
C PRO A 203 9.04 -10.34 -7.00
N GLY A 204 7.85 -10.94 -7.22
CA GLY A 204 6.58 -10.20 -7.27
C GLY A 204 6.29 -9.51 -8.60
N PHE A 205 7.11 -9.75 -9.62
CA PHE A 205 6.90 -9.28 -10.99
C PHE A 205 6.81 -10.46 -11.97
N ARG A 206 6.23 -10.20 -13.14
CA ARG A 206 6.20 -11.12 -14.28
C ARG A 206 6.54 -10.40 -15.57
N VAL A 207 7.12 -11.14 -16.51
CA VAL A 207 7.36 -10.65 -17.87
C VAL A 207 6.02 -10.44 -18.56
N SER A 208 5.84 -9.28 -19.21
CA SER A 208 4.65 -8.99 -20.02
C SER A 208 4.96 -8.83 -21.51
N ALA A 209 6.25 -8.63 -21.89
CA ALA A 209 6.69 -8.74 -23.28
C ALA A 209 8.18 -9.12 -23.38
N THR A 210 8.53 -9.81 -24.49
CA THR A 210 9.91 -10.12 -24.86
C THR A 210 10.15 -9.84 -26.34
N SER A 211 11.38 -9.47 -26.71
CA SER A 211 11.82 -9.46 -28.09
C SER A 211 12.03 -10.91 -28.63
N PRO A 212 12.10 -11.13 -29.94
CA PRO A 212 12.32 -12.45 -30.52
C PRO A 212 13.62 -13.15 -30.10
N ASP A 213 14.62 -12.40 -29.66
CA ASP A 213 15.89 -12.89 -29.12
C ASP A 213 15.88 -13.09 -27.60
N GLY A 214 14.71 -12.94 -26.95
CA GLY A 214 14.49 -13.29 -25.56
C GLY A 214 14.79 -12.17 -24.55
N ILE A 215 15.17 -10.97 -24.98
CA ILE A 215 15.33 -9.83 -24.07
C ILE A 215 13.98 -9.43 -23.49
N VAL A 216 13.94 -9.20 -22.18
CA VAL A 216 12.74 -8.71 -21.48
C VAL A 216 12.48 -7.26 -21.87
N GLU A 217 11.35 -7.03 -22.53
CA GLU A 217 10.95 -5.74 -23.06
C GLU A 217 9.84 -5.06 -22.24
N ALA A 218 9.14 -5.82 -21.41
CA ALA A 218 8.18 -5.28 -20.46
C ALA A 218 7.96 -6.23 -19.30
N MET A 219 7.66 -5.64 -18.13
CA MET A 219 7.25 -6.38 -16.95
C MET A 219 6.16 -5.63 -16.18
N GLU A 220 5.43 -6.35 -15.35
CA GLU A 220 4.37 -5.81 -14.51
C GLU A 220 4.35 -6.48 -13.14
N GLY A 221 3.90 -5.76 -12.13
CA GLY A 221 3.73 -6.29 -10.78
C GLY A 221 2.60 -7.32 -10.71
N MET A 222 2.78 -8.34 -9.87
CA MET A 222 1.71 -9.27 -9.53
C MET A 222 0.58 -8.53 -8.77
N PRO A 223 -0.62 -9.12 -8.64
CA PRO A 223 -1.73 -8.49 -7.91
C PRO A 223 -1.28 -7.92 -6.55
N GLY A 224 -1.57 -6.64 -6.31
CA GLY A 224 -1.10 -5.87 -5.14
C GLY A 224 -0.04 -4.82 -5.47
N HIS A 225 0.57 -4.87 -6.65
CA HIS A 225 1.49 -3.83 -7.13
C HIS A 225 0.94 -3.14 -8.37
N ARG A 226 0.66 -1.84 -8.28
CA ARG A 226 0.19 -1.01 -9.42
C ARG A 226 1.40 -0.47 -10.19
N ILE A 227 2.26 -1.37 -10.68
CA ILE A 227 3.52 -1.06 -11.34
C ILE A 227 3.59 -1.79 -12.67
N PHE A 228 3.89 -1.08 -13.73
CA PHE A 228 4.22 -1.65 -15.02
C PHE A 228 5.33 -0.87 -15.70
N SER A 229 6.04 -1.51 -16.61
CA SER A 229 7.20 -0.88 -17.22
C SER A 229 7.53 -1.48 -18.57
N VAL A 230 8.16 -0.68 -19.43
CA VAL A 230 8.58 -1.06 -20.77
C VAL A 230 10.02 -0.63 -21.04
N GLN A 231 10.75 -1.45 -21.81
CA GLN A 231 12.14 -1.17 -22.17
C GLN A 231 12.24 -0.18 -23.33
N TRP A 232 11.26 -0.15 -24.23
CA TRP A 232 11.21 0.80 -25.32
C TRP A 232 10.77 2.20 -24.87
N HIS A 233 10.70 3.16 -25.81
CA HIS A 233 10.34 4.55 -25.56
C HIS A 233 8.98 4.92 -26.20
N PRO A 234 7.85 4.58 -25.55
CA PRO A 234 6.52 4.87 -26.06
C PRO A 234 6.27 6.37 -26.19
N GLU A 235 6.87 7.21 -25.34
CA GLU A 235 6.72 8.68 -25.37
C GLU A 235 7.25 9.29 -26.66
N LYS A 236 8.19 8.64 -27.36
CA LYS A 236 8.73 9.10 -28.64
C LYS A 236 7.80 8.77 -29.80
N MET A 237 7.13 7.64 -29.72
CA MET A 237 6.18 7.19 -30.73
C MET A 237 4.82 7.87 -30.57
N ALA A 238 4.39 8.10 -29.33
CA ALA A 238 3.12 8.77 -29.00
C ALA A 238 3.02 10.24 -29.43
N VAL A 239 4.14 10.91 -29.72
CA VAL A 239 4.14 12.30 -30.26
C VAL A 239 3.52 12.35 -31.66
N ARG A 240 3.57 11.24 -32.40
CA ARG A 240 2.77 11.05 -33.62
C ARG A 240 1.41 10.47 -33.23
N PRO A 241 0.40 10.50 -34.10
CA PRO A 241 -0.88 9.88 -33.82
C PRO A 241 -0.78 8.36 -33.84
N ASP A 242 0.07 7.81 -32.97
CA ASP A 242 0.17 6.37 -32.68
C ASP A 242 -0.76 6.06 -31.51
N GLU A 243 -1.97 5.64 -31.84
CA GLU A 243 -3.00 5.31 -30.85
C GLU A 243 -2.58 4.16 -29.92
N GLN A 244 -1.69 3.25 -30.37
CA GLN A 244 -1.26 2.12 -29.55
C GLN A 244 -0.38 2.57 -28.39
N MET A 245 0.60 3.45 -28.63
CA MET A 245 1.50 3.94 -27.58
C MET A 245 0.76 4.85 -26.58
N MET A 246 -0.21 5.63 -27.04
CA MET A 246 -1.03 6.47 -26.17
C MET A 246 -1.91 5.65 -25.21
N LYS A 247 -2.30 4.42 -25.55
CA LYS A 247 -3.05 3.53 -24.63
C LYS A 247 -2.30 3.27 -23.34
N LEU A 248 -0.97 3.17 -23.37
CA LEU A 248 -0.14 2.98 -22.16
C LEU A 248 -0.25 4.17 -21.21
N PHE A 249 -0.20 5.39 -21.77
CA PHE A 249 -0.32 6.62 -20.98
C PHE A 249 -1.75 6.81 -20.46
N HIS A 250 -2.78 6.50 -21.25
CA HIS A 250 -4.18 6.53 -20.80
C HIS A 250 -4.39 5.54 -19.66
N TYR A 251 -3.95 4.30 -19.81
CA TYR A 251 -4.04 3.30 -18.72
C TYR A 251 -3.36 3.79 -17.44
N PHE A 252 -2.15 4.34 -17.54
CA PHE A 252 -1.43 4.89 -16.40
C PHE A 252 -2.18 6.04 -15.71
N VAL A 253 -2.73 6.95 -16.49
CA VAL A 253 -3.52 8.10 -15.98
C VAL A 253 -4.86 7.63 -15.38
N ASP A 254 -5.47 6.59 -15.92
CA ASP A 254 -6.68 5.98 -15.36
C ASP A 254 -6.40 5.36 -14.00
N GLU A 255 -5.29 4.61 -13.84
CA GLU A 255 -4.83 4.08 -12.54
C GLU A 255 -4.52 5.20 -11.54
N ALA A 256 -3.86 6.26 -11.97
CA ALA A 256 -3.59 7.44 -11.14
C ALA A 256 -4.89 8.15 -10.70
N THR A 257 -5.88 8.21 -11.58
CA THR A 257 -7.21 8.79 -11.28
C THR A 257 -7.96 7.94 -10.24
N LEU A 258 -7.89 6.62 -10.35
CA LEU A 258 -8.46 5.71 -9.35
C LEU A 258 -7.77 5.86 -7.99
N PHE A 259 -6.43 5.97 -7.99
CA PHE A 259 -5.65 6.20 -6.79
C PHE A 259 -5.99 7.56 -6.12
N LYS A 260 -6.14 8.62 -6.92
CA LYS A 260 -6.59 9.93 -6.44
C LYS A 260 -7.95 9.85 -5.74
N LYS A 261 -8.93 9.18 -6.36
CA LYS A 261 -10.24 8.95 -5.75
C LYS A 261 -10.14 8.18 -4.42
N ALA A 262 -9.28 7.15 -4.36
CA ALA A 262 -9.04 6.41 -3.13
C ALA A 262 -8.45 7.33 -2.03
N LYS A 263 -7.47 8.19 -2.37
CA LYS A 263 -6.93 9.19 -1.41
C LYS A 263 -8.02 10.14 -0.89
N GLU A 264 -8.95 10.56 -1.75
CA GLU A 264 -10.06 11.44 -1.36
C GLU A 264 -11.04 10.74 -0.43
N ILE A 265 -11.37 9.48 -0.69
CA ILE A 265 -12.21 8.66 0.19
C ILE A 265 -11.55 8.54 1.56
N HIS A 266 -10.26 8.16 1.64
CA HIS A 266 -9.55 8.05 2.91
C HIS A 266 -9.49 9.39 3.67
N ARG A 267 -9.29 10.51 2.98
CA ARG A 267 -9.26 11.83 3.59
C ARG A 267 -10.61 12.23 4.21
N ASN A 268 -11.71 11.89 3.51
CA ASN A 268 -13.07 12.30 3.86
C ASN A 268 -13.81 11.27 4.74
N SER A 269 -13.21 10.12 5.02
CA SER A 269 -13.77 9.04 5.83
C SER A 269 -12.88 8.79 7.06
N LEU A 270 -13.38 8.04 8.03
CA LEU A 270 -12.58 7.48 9.12
C LEU A 270 -12.21 6.06 8.75
N ILE A 271 -10.92 5.78 8.58
CA ILE A 271 -10.39 4.46 8.23
C ILE A 271 -9.88 3.82 9.52
N VAL A 272 -10.53 2.75 9.94
CA VAL A 272 -10.29 2.09 11.22
C VAL A 272 -10.06 0.60 11.00
N ASP A 273 -8.91 0.10 11.45
CA ASP A 273 -8.66 -1.34 11.61
C ASP A 273 -9.22 -1.80 12.96
N SER A 274 -10.14 -2.73 12.92
CA SER A 274 -10.87 -3.17 14.11
C SER A 274 -10.13 -4.18 14.98
N HIS A 275 -8.95 -4.68 14.56
CA HIS A 275 -8.20 -5.66 15.35
C HIS A 275 -6.73 -5.78 14.94
N CYS A 276 -5.81 -5.60 15.87
CA CYS A 276 -4.38 -5.71 15.61
C CYS A 276 -3.62 -6.28 16.80
N ASP A 277 -2.84 -7.33 16.53
CA ASP A 277 -2.01 -8.05 17.51
C ASP A 277 -0.56 -7.52 17.62
N THR A 278 -0.24 -6.36 17.05
CA THR A 278 1.09 -5.78 17.20
C THR A 278 1.57 -5.70 18.65
N PRO A 279 0.71 -5.47 19.69
CA PRO A 279 1.13 -5.50 21.08
C PRO A 279 1.80 -6.79 21.55
N MET A 280 1.54 -7.93 20.90
CA MET A 280 2.25 -9.20 21.20
C MET A 280 3.76 -9.12 20.94
N LYS A 281 4.21 -8.12 20.19
CA LYS A 281 5.62 -7.87 19.85
C LYS A 281 6.26 -6.78 20.69
N PHE A 282 5.52 -6.14 21.60
CA PHE A 282 6.06 -5.11 22.48
C PHE A 282 7.01 -5.71 23.52
N THR A 283 8.28 -5.73 23.15
CA THR A 283 9.39 -6.20 23.98
C THR A 283 10.35 -5.05 24.24
N GLU A 284 11.35 -5.27 25.09
CA GLU A 284 12.40 -4.28 25.32
C GLU A 284 13.05 -3.84 24.01
N GLY A 285 13.11 -2.53 23.76
CA GLY A 285 13.65 -1.91 22.54
C GLY A 285 12.69 -1.82 21.36
N PHE A 286 11.46 -2.37 21.44
CA PHE A 286 10.47 -2.14 20.40
C PHE A 286 10.01 -0.68 20.37
N ASN A 287 9.91 -0.09 19.19
CA ASN A 287 9.37 1.25 18.98
C ASN A 287 8.31 1.24 17.89
N PHE A 288 7.04 1.35 18.26
CA PHE A 288 5.91 1.41 17.30
C PHE A 288 6.05 2.52 16.25
N GLY A 289 6.85 3.54 16.55
CA GLY A 289 7.16 4.65 15.66
C GLY A 289 8.10 4.30 14.51
N GLU A 290 8.70 3.13 14.52
CA GLU A 290 9.64 2.63 13.52
C GLU A 290 8.99 1.54 12.66
N ARG A 291 9.55 1.30 11.46
CA ARG A 291 9.08 0.20 10.60
C ARG A 291 9.64 -1.13 11.07
N HIS A 292 8.77 -2.12 11.24
CA HIS A 292 9.11 -3.50 11.59
C HIS A 292 8.60 -4.47 10.53
N GLU A 293 9.44 -5.40 10.09
CA GLU A 293 9.06 -6.38 9.05
C GLU A 293 8.13 -7.48 9.59
N ASP A 294 8.23 -7.80 10.86
CA ASP A 294 7.52 -8.89 11.53
C ASP A 294 6.15 -8.51 12.10
N VAL A 295 5.73 -7.25 12.01
CA VAL A 295 4.37 -6.79 12.31
C VAL A 295 3.65 -6.28 11.07
N LYS A 296 2.33 -6.32 11.06
CA LYS A 296 1.51 -5.81 9.96
C LYS A 296 1.16 -4.33 10.11
N VAL A 297 1.08 -3.85 11.35
CA VAL A 297 0.73 -2.47 11.69
C VAL A 297 1.83 -1.86 12.55
N ASP A 298 2.38 -0.73 12.09
CA ASP A 298 3.24 0.21 12.78
C ASP A 298 2.94 1.63 12.28
N LEU A 299 3.40 2.67 12.96
CA LEU A 299 3.06 4.05 12.57
C LEU A 299 3.46 4.42 11.14
N PRO A 300 4.63 4.02 10.61
CA PRO A 300 4.95 4.21 9.20
C PRO A 300 3.93 3.58 8.25
N LYS A 301 3.51 2.33 8.50
CA LYS A 301 2.51 1.63 7.67
C LYS A 301 1.13 2.25 7.77
N MET A 302 0.68 2.65 8.98
CA MET A 302 -0.56 3.40 9.16
C MET A 302 -0.57 4.72 8.37
N GLN A 303 0.56 5.41 8.33
CA GLN A 303 0.67 6.65 7.55
C GLN A 303 0.59 6.38 6.05
N GLU A 304 1.33 5.41 5.56
CA GLU A 304 1.38 5.03 4.14
C GLU A 304 0.04 4.48 3.63
N GLY A 305 -0.61 3.64 4.44
CA GLY A 305 -1.96 3.10 4.18
C GLY A 305 -3.09 4.10 4.41
N ARG A 306 -2.80 5.29 4.93
CA ARG A 306 -3.79 6.32 5.30
C ARG A 306 -4.85 5.80 6.29
N GLU A 307 -4.44 4.88 7.15
CA GLU A 307 -5.25 4.39 8.24
C GLU A 307 -5.30 5.45 9.36
N ASP A 308 -6.48 5.76 9.86
CA ASP A 308 -6.66 6.81 10.89
C ASP A 308 -6.58 6.24 12.31
N ALA A 309 -7.09 5.02 12.49
CA ALA A 309 -7.12 4.36 13.79
C ALA A 309 -6.95 2.86 13.69
N VAL A 310 -6.43 2.27 14.76
CA VAL A 310 -6.33 0.82 14.94
C VAL A 310 -6.74 0.44 16.36
N PHE A 311 -7.44 -0.68 16.50
CA PHE A 311 -7.65 -1.32 17.80
C PHE A 311 -6.44 -2.17 18.15
N MET A 312 -5.67 -1.75 19.12
CA MET A 312 -4.58 -2.55 19.71
C MET A 312 -5.13 -3.46 20.79
N VAL A 313 -4.87 -4.74 20.63
CA VAL A 313 -5.53 -5.77 21.38
C VAL A 313 -4.60 -6.41 22.41
N ALA A 314 -5.06 -6.51 23.64
CA ALA A 314 -4.45 -7.39 24.64
C ALA A 314 -4.92 -8.83 24.39
N TYR A 315 -4.13 -9.60 23.66
CA TYR A 315 -4.38 -11.01 23.39
C TYR A 315 -4.01 -11.88 24.60
N LEU A 316 -4.95 -12.73 25.04
CA LEU A 316 -4.76 -13.68 26.14
C LEU A 316 -4.89 -15.11 25.62
N HIS A 317 -3.82 -15.88 25.74
CA HIS A 317 -3.90 -17.33 25.50
C HIS A 317 -4.82 -17.98 26.54
N GLN A 318 -5.66 -18.94 26.10
CA GLN A 318 -6.51 -19.72 27.00
C GLN A 318 -5.64 -20.76 27.76
N ASP A 319 -5.59 -20.63 29.09
CA ASP A 319 -4.92 -21.55 29.99
C ASP A 319 -5.92 -22.20 30.97
N ALA A 320 -5.46 -22.74 32.10
CA ALA A 320 -6.29 -23.28 33.18
C ALA A 320 -7.26 -22.18 33.70
N ARG A 321 -8.39 -22.64 34.28
CA ARG A 321 -9.43 -21.77 34.80
C ARG A 321 -9.55 -21.81 36.30
N ASP A 322 -8.42 -22.13 36.99
CA ASP A 322 -8.28 -21.94 38.45
C ASP A 322 -8.06 -20.45 38.77
N ASP A 323 -8.21 -20.11 40.03
CA ASP A 323 -8.17 -18.69 40.47
C ASP A 323 -6.81 -18.03 40.19
N GLU A 324 -5.69 -18.77 40.31
CA GLU A 324 -4.34 -18.27 40.04
C GLU A 324 -4.14 -17.93 38.56
N SER A 325 -4.55 -18.84 37.67
CA SER A 325 -4.44 -18.67 36.22
C SER A 325 -5.36 -17.53 35.73
N LEU A 326 -6.57 -17.41 36.28
CA LEU A 326 -7.50 -16.32 35.95
C LEU A 326 -6.96 -14.95 36.40
N GLN A 327 -6.41 -14.87 37.63
CA GLN A 327 -5.79 -13.65 38.12
C GLN A 327 -4.55 -13.27 37.32
N ALA A 328 -3.72 -14.22 36.92
CA ALA A 328 -2.57 -13.99 36.05
C ALA A 328 -3.00 -13.46 34.68
N ALA A 329 -4.09 -13.97 34.10
CA ALA A 329 -4.65 -13.47 32.82
C ALA A 329 -5.14 -12.01 32.94
N THR A 330 -5.84 -11.68 34.01
CA THR A 330 -6.27 -10.29 34.27
C THR A 330 -5.07 -9.35 34.37
N GLN A 331 -4.03 -9.74 35.16
CA GLN A 331 -2.81 -8.94 35.32
C GLN A 331 -2.07 -8.78 33.98
N LYS A 332 -1.97 -9.85 33.19
CA LYS A 332 -1.33 -9.81 31.88
C LYS A 332 -2.03 -8.82 30.92
N ALA A 333 -3.36 -8.75 30.92
CA ALA A 333 -4.10 -7.75 30.14
C ALA A 333 -3.72 -6.32 30.57
N VAL A 334 -3.67 -6.07 31.88
CA VAL A 334 -3.25 -4.78 32.45
C VAL A 334 -1.82 -4.43 32.02
N ASP A 335 -0.89 -5.36 32.09
CA ASP A 335 0.51 -5.15 31.69
C ASP A 335 0.64 -4.81 30.20
N ILE A 336 -0.14 -5.45 29.32
CA ILE A 336 -0.15 -5.13 27.89
C ILE A 336 -0.67 -3.68 27.65
N PHE A 337 -1.69 -3.25 28.39
CA PHE A 337 -2.18 -1.86 28.25
C PHE A 337 -1.16 -0.83 28.71
N TYR A 338 -0.39 -1.12 29.76
CA TYR A 338 0.74 -0.27 30.11
C TYR A 338 1.78 -0.21 29.00
N GLN A 339 2.11 -1.34 28.37
CA GLN A 339 3.04 -1.37 27.24
C GLN A 339 2.52 -0.56 26.04
N ILE A 340 1.23 -0.67 25.70
CA ILE A 340 0.60 0.16 24.65
C ILE A 340 0.73 1.63 25.01
N SER A 341 0.43 2.02 26.26
CA SER A 341 0.51 3.39 26.72
C SER A 341 1.92 3.96 26.62
N GLU A 342 2.94 3.18 26.96
CA GLU A 342 4.35 3.58 26.81
C GLU A 342 4.73 3.77 25.33
N GLN A 343 4.27 2.90 24.42
CA GLN A 343 4.49 3.05 22.96
C GLN A 343 3.82 4.31 22.43
N VAL A 344 2.60 4.61 22.88
CA VAL A 344 1.90 5.86 22.50
C VAL A 344 2.63 7.07 23.03
N LYS A 345 3.08 7.05 24.29
CA LYS A 345 3.84 8.14 24.90
C LYS A 345 5.18 8.40 24.20
N LEU A 346 5.89 7.34 23.85
CA LEU A 346 7.16 7.43 23.08
C LEU A 346 6.96 8.13 21.73
N ASN A 347 5.75 8.05 21.16
CA ASN A 347 5.39 8.56 19.84
C ASN A 347 4.29 9.64 19.90
N GLU A 348 4.12 10.34 21.02
CA GLU A 348 2.99 11.24 21.28
C GLU A 348 2.78 12.36 20.25
N SER A 349 3.83 12.75 19.52
CA SER A 349 3.72 13.72 18.43
C SER A 349 2.94 13.20 17.22
N ARG A 350 2.81 11.87 17.04
CA ARG A 350 2.24 11.21 15.87
C ARG A 350 1.02 10.33 16.17
N VAL A 351 0.80 9.96 17.44
CA VAL A 351 -0.27 9.04 17.84
C VAL A 351 -0.84 9.42 19.20
N GLY A 352 -2.08 9.06 19.47
CA GLY A 352 -2.75 9.22 20.76
C GLY A 352 -3.75 8.09 21.03
N ILE A 353 -4.12 7.88 22.30
CA ILE A 353 -5.20 6.97 22.68
C ILE A 353 -6.53 7.69 22.46
N ALA A 354 -7.48 7.01 21.82
CA ALA A 354 -8.86 7.45 21.64
C ALA A 354 -9.79 6.56 22.49
N TYR A 355 -10.74 7.19 23.15
CA TYR A 355 -11.75 6.52 23.98
C TYR A 355 -13.14 6.53 23.33
N ASN A 356 -13.31 7.35 22.30
CA ASN A 356 -14.55 7.55 21.57
C ASN A 356 -14.29 8.14 20.18
N VAL A 357 -15.35 8.32 19.38
CA VAL A 357 -15.26 8.86 18.01
C VAL A 357 -14.78 10.33 17.99
N ASP A 358 -15.13 11.12 18.99
CA ASP A 358 -14.73 12.54 19.05
C ASP A 358 -13.20 12.65 19.24
N ASP A 359 -12.62 11.78 20.06
CA ASP A 359 -11.15 11.69 20.23
C ASP A 359 -10.47 11.30 18.92
N LEU A 360 -11.03 10.32 18.19
CA LEU A 360 -10.53 9.92 16.86
C LEU A 360 -10.55 11.10 15.89
N ILE A 361 -11.66 11.82 15.81
CA ILE A 361 -11.81 13.00 14.93
C ILE A 361 -10.79 14.09 15.34
N TYR A 362 -10.64 14.33 16.63
CA TYR A 362 -9.67 15.28 17.15
C TYR A 362 -8.23 14.92 16.77
N LEU A 363 -7.83 13.65 16.96
CA LEU A 363 -6.49 13.15 16.62
C LEU A 363 -6.25 13.23 15.12
N LYS A 364 -7.21 12.80 14.30
CA LYS A 364 -7.12 12.90 12.83
C LYS A 364 -6.92 14.35 12.37
N ASN A 365 -7.69 15.29 12.91
CA ASN A 365 -7.57 16.72 12.58
C ASN A 365 -6.23 17.31 13.05
N ALA A 366 -5.65 16.76 14.10
CA ALA A 366 -4.30 17.11 14.57
C ALA A 366 -3.18 16.43 13.77
N GLY A 367 -3.50 15.62 12.73
CA GLY A 367 -2.54 14.86 11.93
C GLY A 367 -1.92 13.67 12.66
N LYS A 368 -2.55 13.20 13.74
CA LYS A 368 -2.13 12.03 14.53
C LYS A 368 -2.97 10.81 14.20
N LYS A 369 -2.41 9.63 14.45
CA LYS A 369 -3.13 8.34 14.43
C LYS A 369 -3.79 8.10 15.78
N ALA A 370 -4.88 7.34 15.79
CA ALA A 370 -5.60 6.98 17.01
C ALA A 370 -5.40 5.50 17.34
N ILE A 371 -5.25 5.20 18.64
CA ILE A 371 -5.22 3.84 19.16
C ILE A 371 -6.43 3.67 20.07
N PHE A 372 -7.27 2.69 19.75
CA PHE A 372 -8.27 2.17 20.66
C PHE A 372 -7.73 0.94 21.38
N LEU A 373 -8.17 0.74 22.62
CA LEU A 373 -7.76 -0.41 23.44
C LEU A 373 -8.85 -1.48 23.44
N ALA A 374 -8.45 -2.74 23.30
CA ALA A 374 -9.38 -3.87 23.32
C ALA A 374 -8.75 -5.10 23.98
N ILE A 375 -9.58 -6.08 24.34
CA ILE A 375 -9.16 -7.38 24.87
C ILE A 375 -9.61 -8.45 23.88
N GLU A 376 -8.70 -9.37 23.53
CA GLU A 376 -9.06 -10.62 22.89
C GLU A 376 -8.95 -11.78 23.86
N ASN A 377 -10.07 -12.45 24.05
CA ASN A 377 -10.38 -13.47 25.01
C ASN A 377 -10.85 -12.94 26.38
N GLY A 378 -12.17 -12.99 26.60
CA GLY A 378 -12.81 -12.67 27.88
C GLY A 378 -12.31 -13.49 29.07
N TYR A 379 -11.42 -14.44 28.85
CA TYR A 379 -10.64 -15.15 29.87
C TYR A 379 -9.97 -14.19 30.86
N ALA A 380 -9.61 -12.98 30.41
CA ALA A 380 -9.06 -11.91 31.25
C ALA A 380 -10.08 -11.37 32.29
N ILE A 381 -11.39 -11.55 32.09
CA ILE A 381 -12.41 -11.13 33.05
C ILE A 381 -12.37 -12.03 34.31
N GLY A 382 -11.85 -13.23 34.15
CA GLY A 382 -11.91 -14.24 35.21
C GLY A 382 -13.36 -14.58 35.56
N LYS A 383 -13.63 -14.73 36.85
CA LYS A 383 -15.00 -14.96 37.37
C LYS A 383 -15.52 -13.76 38.21
N ASP A 384 -14.97 -12.56 37.94
CA ASP A 384 -15.31 -11.33 38.68
C ASP A 384 -15.75 -10.23 37.73
N LEU A 385 -17.02 -9.87 37.75
CA LEU A 385 -17.58 -8.78 36.94
C LEU A 385 -16.97 -7.41 37.25
N ASN A 386 -16.34 -7.20 38.42
CA ASN A 386 -15.66 -5.95 38.73
C ASN A 386 -14.47 -5.68 37.80
N ASN A 387 -13.87 -6.73 37.25
CA ASN A 387 -12.81 -6.58 36.26
C ASN A 387 -13.28 -5.86 34.99
N LEU A 388 -14.56 -5.96 34.61
CA LEU A 388 -15.15 -5.19 33.51
C LEU A 388 -15.11 -3.68 33.80
N SER A 389 -15.48 -3.27 35.03
CA SER A 389 -15.41 -1.86 35.42
C SER A 389 -13.96 -1.37 35.43
N MET A 390 -13.03 -2.16 35.97
CA MET A 390 -11.61 -1.83 35.94
C MET A 390 -11.09 -1.64 34.51
N PHE A 391 -11.39 -2.55 33.59
CA PHE A 391 -10.99 -2.43 32.18
C PHE A 391 -11.63 -1.21 31.50
N LYS A 392 -12.90 -0.92 31.83
CA LYS A 392 -13.58 0.29 31.31
C LYS A 392 -12.89 1.56 31.77
N ASP A 393 -12.48 1.65 33.03
CA ASP A 393 -11.74 2.78 33.61
C ASP A 393 -10.35 2.92 32.95
N MET A 394 -9.74 1.83 32.48
CA MET A 394 -8.52 1.85 31.69
C MET A 394 -8.75 2.30 30.22
N GLY A 395 -10.00 2.45 29.79
CA GLY A 395 -10.35 2.91 28.45
C GLY A 395 -10.61 1.81 27.42
N ILE A 396 -10.90 0.58 27.86
CA ILE A 396 -11.19 -0.53 26.95
C ILE A 396 -12.48 -0.25 26.19
N THR A 397 -12.46 -0.42 24.88
CA THR A 397 -13.58 -0.16 23.98
C THR A 397 -14.38 -1.43 23.72
N TYR A 398 -13.73 -2.57 23.43
CA TYR A 398 -14.42 -3.84 23.25
C TYR A 398 -13.68 -5.00 23.92
N ILE A 399 -14.40 -6.10 24.13
CA ILE A 399 -13.85 -7.39 24.58
C ILE A 399 -14.42 -8.51 23.71
N THR A 400 -13.54 -9.32 23.10
CA THR A 400 -13.90 -10.57 22.41
C THR A 400 -14.15 -11.64 23.46
N LEU A 401 -15.34 -12.27 23.45
CA LEU A 401 -15.81 -13.12 24.55
C LEU A 401 -14.96 -14.37 24.78
N CYS A 402 -14.39 -14.96 23.73
CA CYS A 402 -13.47 -16.09 23.82
C CYS A 402 -12.45 -16.05 22.67
N HIS A 403 -11.48 -16.95 22.69
CA HIS A 403 -10.56 -17.19 21.58
C HIS A 403 -10.70 -18.63 21.04
N ASN A 404 -9.65 -19.40 20.84
CA ASN A 404 -9.71 -20.76 20.27
C ASN A 404 -10.12 -21.87 21.26
N GLY A 405 -10.65 -21.53 22.43
CA GLY A 405 -11.16 -22.45 23.41
C GLY A 405 -12.41 -21.89 24.09
N SER A 406 -13.36 -22.76 24.46
CA SER A 406 -14.49 -22.39 25.32
C SER A 406 -13.95 -21.97 26.70
N ASN A 407 -14.57 -20.98 27.32
CA ASN A 407 -14.17 -20.44 28.61
C ASN A 407 -15.37 -20.32 29.54
N ASP A 408 -15.22 -19.68 30.72
CA ASP A 408 -16.32 -19.53 31.66
C ASP A 408 -17.47 -18.65 31.16
N ILE A 409 -17.29 -17.95 30.02
CA ILE A 409 -18.26 -17.03 29.42
C ILE A 409 -19.09 -17.72 28.33
N CYS A 410 -18.44 -18.42 27.38
CA CYS A 410 -19.14 -18.94 26.21
C CYS A 410 -18.35 -20.03 25.47
N ASP A 411 -19.04 -20.68 24.56
CA ASP A 411 -18.45 -21.62 23.62
C ASP A 411 -17.75 -20.93 22.46
N SER A 412 -16.56 -21.41 22.12
CA SER A 412 -15.77 -20.99 20.97
C SER A 412 -16.14 -21.77 19.70
N ALA A 413 -15.93 -21.17 18.54
CA ALA A 413 -16.06 -21.83 17.23
C ALA A 413 -15.07 -22.98 17.00
N LYS A 414 -13.97 -23.03 17.78
CA LYS A 414 -12.93 -24.06 17.72
C LYS A 414 -12.76 -24.86 19.02
N GLY A 415 -13.49 -24.48 20.06
CA GLY A 415 -13.48 -25.19 21.36
C GLY A 415 -14.47 -26.34 21.38
N GLU A 416 -14.31 -27.27 22.34
CA GLU A 416 -15.35 -28.22 22.67
C GLU A 416 -16.53 -27.45 23.29
N PRO A 417 -17.79 -27.73 22.88
CA PRO A 417 -18.96 -27.10 23.47
C PRO A 417 -19.10 -27.47 24.96
N GLU A 418 -19.23 -26.46 25.82
CA GLU A 418 -19.40 -26.66 27.28
C GLU A 418 -20.74 -26.13 27.78
N HIS A 419 -21.32 -25.12 27.09
CA HIS A 419 -22.42 -24.32 27.60
C HIS A 419 -23.65 -24.31 26.67
N ASP A 420 -23.55 -24.86 25.46
CA ASP A 420 -24.54 -24.69 24.38
C ASP A 420 -24.83 -23.17 24.14
N GLY A 421 -23.74 -22.41 23.93
CA GLY A 421 -23.75 -20.97 23.70
C GLY A 421 -23.15 -20.16 24.87
N LEU A 422 -23.91 -19.20 25.41
CA LEU A 422 -23.50 -18.44 26.60
C LEU A 422 -23.73 -19.24 27.89
N SER A 423 -22.71 -19.27 28.75
CA SER A 423 -22.88 -19.77 30.12
C SER A 423 -23.81 -18.84 30.95
N PRO A 424 -24.29 -19.30 32.15
CA PRO A 424 -24.99 -18.37 33.06
C PRO A 424 -24.13 -17.15 33.45
N PHE A 425 -22.85 -17.31 33.66
CA PHE A 425 -21.93 -16.19 33.92
C PHE A 425 -21.76 -15.31 32.67
N GLY A 426 -21.64 -15.90 31.48
CA GLY A 426 -21.54 -15.16 30.22
C GLY A 426 -22.76 -14.26 29.96
N ARG A 427 -23.96 -14.69 30.37
CA ARG A 427 -25.15 -13.84 30.27
C ARG A 427 -25.05 -12.60 31.18
N GLU A 428 -24.46 -12.72 32.36
CA GLU A 428 -24.22 -11.58 33.24
C GLU A 428 -23.09 -10.68 32.70
N VAL A 429 -22.04 -11.26 32.09
CA VAL A 429 -20.96 -10.51 31.40
C VAL A 429 -21.56 -9.66 30.27
N VAL A 430 -22.41 -10.20 29.40
CA VAL A 430 -23.05 -9.46 28.30
C VAL A 430 -23.89 -8.28 28.83
N LYS A 431 -24.67 -8.48 29.89
CA LYS A 431 -25.46 -7.43 30.52
C LYS A 431 -24.60 -6.32 31.11
N GLU A 432 -23.52 -6.71 31.81
CA GLU A 432 -22.62 -5.76 32.43
C GLU A 432 -21.78 -4.98 31.40
N MET A 433 -21.34 -5.63 30.31
CA MET A 433 -20.68 -4.94 29.19
C MET A 433 -21.61 -3.89 28.57
N ASN A 434 -22.89 -4.23 28.34
CA ASN A 434 -23.88 -3.25 27.86
C ASN A 434 -24.05 -2.08 28.84
N ARG A 435 -24.15 -2.37 30.16
CA ARG A 435 -24.29 -1.33 31.19
C ARG A 435 -23.10 -0.36 31.24
N LEU A 436 -21.88 -0.88 31.07
CA LEU A 436 -20.65 -0.12 31.07
C LEU A 436 -20.33 0.56 29.72
N GLY A 437 -21.05 0.23 28.65
CA GLY A 437 -20.73 0.71 27.31
C GLY A 437 -19.45 0.10 26.78
N ILE A 438 -19.16 -1.15 27.09
CA ILE A 438 -18.09 -1.96 26.48
C ILE A 438 -18.75 -2.72 25.31
N ILE A 439 -18.21 -2.61 24.12
CA ILE A 439 -18.73 -3.30 22.92
C ILE A 439 -18.42 -4.80 23.04
N ILE A 440 -19.41 -5.62 22.71
CA ILE A 440 -19.25 -7.07 22.67
C ILE A 440 -18.74 -7.48 21.31
N ASP A 441 -17.58 -8.13 21.27
CA ASP A 441 -17.03 -8.71 20.05
C ASP A 441 -17.29 -10.22 20.04
N ILE A 442 -17.97 -10.66 18.97
CA ILE A 442 -18.36 -12.06 18.76
C ILE A 442 -17.37 -12.83 17.88
N SER A 443 -16.27 -12.23 17.49
CA SER A 443 -15.19 -12.97 16.81
C SER A 443 -14.79 -14.17 17.66
N HIS A 444 -14.42 -15.28 17.04
CA HIS A 444 -14.09 -16.57 17.69
C HIS A 444 -15.25 -17.35 18.32
N THR A 445 -16.39 -16.77 18.58
CA THR A 445 -17.48 -17.45 19.28
C THR A 445 -18.22 -18.48 18.40
N SER A 446 -18.82 -19.49 19.03
CA SER A 446 -19.67 -20.46 18.33
C SER A 446 -20.91 -19.81 17.74
N ALA A 447 -21.50 -20.44 16.72
CA ALA A 447 -22.72 -19.94 16.11
C ALA A 447 -23.89 -19.78 17.13
N LYS A 448 -23.96 -20.69 18.13
CA LYS A 448 -24.95 -20.61 19.21
C LYS A 448 -24.67 -19.44 20.16
N THR A 449 -23.39 -19.19 20.47
CA THR A 449 -22.99 -18.01 21.25
C THR A 449 -23.38 -16.71 20.53
N VAL A 450 -23.13 -16.62 19.20
CA VAL A 450 -23.56 -15.46 18.40
C VAL A 450 -25.06 -15.23 18.56
N GLN A 451 -25.89 -16.28 18.41
CA GLN A 451 -27.33 -16.18 18.55
C GLN A 451 -27.73 -15.70 19.95
N ASP A 452 -27.16 -16.29 20.99
CA ASP A 452 -27.49 -15.91 22.38
C ASP A 452 -27.10 -14.44 22.68
N VAL A 453 -25.99 -13.97 22.13
CA VAL A 453 -25.58 -12.56 22.28
C VAL A 453 -26.52 -11.63 21.52
N LEU A 454 -26.93 -11.97 20.30
CA LEU A 454 -27.89 -11.17 19.50
C LEU A 454 -29.24 -11.05 20.20
N GLU A 455 -29.72 -12.14 20.87
CA GLU A 455 -30.96 -12.14 21.63
C GLU A 455 -30.86 -11.35 22.96
N LEU A 456 -29.70 -11.29 23.58
CA LEU A 456 -29.50 -10.72 24.91
C LEU A 456 -28.97 -9.28 24.91
N SER A 457 -28.14 -8.91 23.94
CA SER A 457 -27.54 -7.59 23.92
C SER A 457 -28.56 -6.50 23.62
N THR A 458 -28.48 -5.42 24.39
CA THR A 458 -29.30 -4.21 24.19
C THR A 458 -28.56 -3.10 23.43
N ALA A 459 -27.30 -3.35 23.05
CA ALA A 459 -26.45 -2.44 22.31
C ALA A 459 -25.89 -3.13 21.06
N PRO A 460 -25.45 -2.39 20.03
CA PRO A 460 -24.77 -2.96 18.89
C PRO A 460 -23.55 -3.78 19.29
N ILE A 461 -23.32 -4.89 18.59
CA ILE A 461 -22.16 -5.76 18.74
C ILE A 461 -21.27 -5.69 17.52
N ILE A 462 -20.05 -6.20 17.59
CA ILE A 462 -19.12 -6.26 16.47
C ILE A 462 -18.61 -7.68 16.25
N ALA A 463 -18.14 -7.94 15.03
CA ALA A 463 -17.30 -9.07 14.67
C ALA A 463 -15.98 -8.47 14.16
N SER A 464 -15.05 -8.15 15.07
CA SER A 464 -13.87 -7.34 14.79
C SER A 464 -12.98 -7.93 13.70
N HIS A 465 -12.86 -9.28 13.63
CA HIS A 465 -12.02 -10.00 12.68
C HIS A 465 -12.64 -11.36 12.26
N SER A 466 -13.87 -11.31 11.75
CA SER A 466 -14.57 -12.41 11.09
C SER A 466 -14.90 -12.05 9.64
N SER A 467 -15.20 -13.06 8.82
CA SER A 467 -15.60 -12.87 7.42
C SER A 467 -16.99 -13.50 7.18
N ALA A 468 -17.52 -13.37 5.96
CA ALA A 468 -18.74 -14.04 5.54
C ALA A 468 -18.46 -15.50 5.17
N ARG A 469 -19.24 -16.44 5.73
CA ARG A 469 -19.10 -17.87 5.45
C ARG A 469 -19.38 -18.22 3.99
N ALA A 470 -20.28 -17.48 3.35
CA ALA A 470 -20.56 -17.65 1.92
C ALA A 470 -19.36 -17.40 1.02
N LEU A 471 -18.39 -16.58 1.45
CA LEU A 471 -17.15 -16.31 0.71
C LEU A 471 -16.01 -17.27 1.08
N CYS A 472 -15.99 -17.73 2.33
CA CYS A 472 -14.99 -18.67 2.83
C CYS A 472 -15.64 -19.56 3.90
N ASP A 473 -15.88 -20.83 3.56
CA ASP A 473 -16.53 -21.80 4.47
C ASP A 473 -15.55 -22.20 5.60
N HIS A 474 -15.63 -21.42 6.67
CA HIS A 474 -14.85 -21.66 7.88
C HIS A 474 -15.72 -21.42 9.13
N PRO A 475 -15.65 -22.24 10.18
CA PRO A 475 -16.49 -22.13 11.38
C PRO A 475 -16.36 -20.77 12.10
N ARG A 476 -15.25 -20.06 11.93
CA ARG A 476 -15.02 -18.69 12.43
C ARG A 476 -15.82 -17.61 11.70
N ASN A 477 -16.34 -17.90 10.51
CA ASN A 477 -17.03 -16.93 9.68
C ASN A 477 -18.53 -16.96 9.94
N LEU A 478 -19.15 -15.78 9.85
CA LEU A 478 -20.58 -15.60 10.08
C LEU A 478 -21.40 -16.07 8.87
N THR A 479 -22.55 -16.67 9.13
CA THR A 479 -23.54 -16.95 8.09
C THR A 479 -24.27 -15.68 7.67
N ASP A 480 -24.88 -15.68 6.49
CA ASP A 480 -25.66 -14.54 6.01
C ASP A 480 -26.81 -14.20 6.97
N ASP A 481 -27.47 -15.21 7.56
CA ASP A 481 -28.52 -15.01 8.58
C ASP A 481 -28.00 -14.35 9.87
N GLN A 482 -26.73 -14.54 10.23
CA GLN A 482 -26.11 -13.89 11.38
C GLN A 482 -25.67 -12.46 11.08
N ILE A 483 -25.41 -12.15 9.82
CA ILE A 483 -25.01 -10.82 9.36
C ILE A 483 -26.23 -9.91 9.18
N LEU A 484 -27.36 -10.46 8.74
CA LEU A 484 -28.64 -9.76 8.54
C LEU A 484 -29.37 -9.52 9.85
#